data_eaa7c7eaee9ede2ab61979138ebf38d6
#
_entry.id   eaa7c7eaee9ede2ab61979138ebf38d6
#
_cell.length_a   1.000
_cell.length_b   1.000
_cell.length_c   1.000
_cell.angle_alpha   90.00
_cell.angle_beta   90.00
_cell.angle_gamma   90.00
#
_symmetry.space_group_name_H-M   'P 1'
#
loop_
_entity.id
_entity.type
_entity.pdbx_description
1 polymer ?
#
loop_
_entity_poly.entity_id
_entity_poly.type
_entity_poly.pdbx_seq_one_letter_code
_entity_poly.pdbx_strand_id
1 'polypeptide(L)'
;MAKKHQSKPQTNKITLSPSEIGKPLLEDFCPRCFWFTKKFPIKDKHPFSSPMAGILSIADKYVKDLVEWHVQKLNRLPTWILNQLKKFYPHLDFDNIRLIKPTSWQVFLFNGACLLSGKADEIIEFSDGSWFIIDYKTAALTESQAKLRPHYSAQLNAYAYLANKKLEKPVVGLALVYFDPEYKNLNDEVILHRTKGEFLFGFNPTVVPVKLMDNEWVENLCQTMFEILSLDLPPEGKSNCEGCNLLQDWLNKISSYIGLI
;
A
#
# COMPACT_ATOMS: atom_id res chain seq x y z
N MET A 1 -5.77 44.04 26.91
CA MET A 1 -5.81 42.70 27.56
C MET A 1 -5.90 41.66 26.51
N ALA A 2 -4.80 40.97 26.15
CA ALA A 2 -4.76 39.90 25.16
C ALA A 2 -5.19 38.59 25.80
N LYS A 3 -6.28 38.01 25.30
CA LYS A 3 -6.72 36.67 25.70
C LYS A 3 -5.68 35.63 25.28
N LYS A 4 -4.96 35.03 26.19
CA LYS A 4 -4.17 33.83 25.98
C LYS A 4 -5.12 32.70 25.56
N HIS A 5 -5.11 32.33 24.27
CA HIS A 5 -5.66 31.06 23.84
C HIS A 5 -4.79 29.94 24.45
N GLN A 6 -5.28 29.33 25.52
CA GLN A 6 -4.77 28.05 25.95
C GLN A 6 -5.20 27.00 24.92
N SER A 7 -4.28 26.61 24.05
CA SER A 7 -4.44 25.42 23.22
C SER A 7 -4.52 24.22 24.16
N LYS A 8 -5.67 23.51 24.14
CA LYS A 8 -5.79 22.20 24.78
C LYS A 8 -4.65 21.33 24.25
N PRO A 9 -4.01 20.50 25.09
CA PRO A 9 -3.02 19.54 24.62
C PRO A 9 -3.75 18.61 23.63
N GLN A 10 -3.43 18.75 22.34
CA GLN A 10 -3.76 17.73 21.36
C GLN A 10 -2.95 16.51 21.77
N THR A 11 -3.60 15.51 22.32
CA THR A 11 -3.04 14.16 22.36
C THR A 11 -2.80 13.78 20.91
N ASN A 12 -1.53 13.88 20.48
CA ASN A 12 -1.13 13.55 19.10
C ASN A 12 -1.36 12.05 18.88
N LYS A 13 -2.56 11.72 18.46
CA LYS A 13 -2.97 10.36 18.15
C LYS A 13 -2.14 9.84 16.98
N ILE A 14 -1.42 8.75 17.20
CA ILE A 14 -0.63 8.11 16.16
C ILE A 14 -1.60 7.44 15.18
N THR A 15 -1.47 7.76 13.88
CA THR A 15 -2.25 7.14 12.82
C THR A 15 -1.32 6.35 11.91
N LEU A 16 -1.67 5.08 11.71
CA LEU A 16 -0.97 4.14 10.83
C LEU A 16 -1.88 3.74 9.67
N SER A 17 -1.28 3.56 8.50
CA SER A 17 -1.94 2.96 7.34
C SER A 17 -1.49 1.50 7.17
N PRO A 18 -2.27 0.66 6.47
CA PRO A 18 -1.88 -0.71 6.12
C PRO A 18 -0.53 -0.82 5.42
N SER A 19 -0.20 0.13 4.55
CA SER A 19 1.11 0.16 3.89
C SER A 19 2.24 0.55 4.84
N GLU A 20 2.00 1.25 5.92
CA GLU A 20 3.05 1.65 6.87
C GLU A 20 3.45 0.53 7.81
N ILE A 21 2.49 -0.28 8.27
CA ILE A 21 2.79 -1.35 9.22
C ILE A 21 3.69 -2.45 8.65
N GLY A 22 3.74 -2.59 7.32
CA GLY A 22 4.62 -3.54 6.65
C GLY A 22 6.05 -3.05 6.44
N LYS A 23 6.34 -1.76 6.67
CA LYS A 23 7.68 -1.20 6.44
C LYS A 23 8.79 -1.88 7.24
N PRO A 24 8.60 -2.26 8.52
CA PRO A 24 9.64 -2.96 9.29
C PRO A 24 10.10 -4.28 8.68
N LEU A 25 9.31 -4.86 7.77
CA LEU A 25 9.65 -6.10 7.07
C LEU A 25 10.59 -5.89 5.87
N LEU A 26 10.87 -4.65 5.51
CA LEU A 26 11.79 -4.31 4.42
C LEU A 26 13.24 -4.31 4.91
N GLU A 27 14.14 -4.87 4.10
CA GLU A 27 15.56 -4.91 4.41
C GLU A 27 16.18 -3.53 4.63
N ASP A 28 15.69 -2.52 3.92
CA ASP A 28 16.18 -1.13 3.97
C ASP A 28 15.43 -0.25 4.98
N PHE A 29 14.49 -0.81 5.74
CA PHE A 29 13.75 -0.02 6.74
C PHE A 29 14.69 0.62 7.76
N CYS A 30 14.52 1.93 7.94
CA CYS A 30 15.23 2.70 8.94
C CYS A 30 14.23 3.38 9.89
N PRO A 31 14.20 3.02 11.20
CA PRO A 31 13.23 3.58 12.14
C PRO A 31 13.40 5.10 12.34
N ARG A 32 14.65 5.61 12.29
CA ARG A 32 14.94 7.04 12.37
C ARG A 32 14.33 7.82 11.21
N CYS A 33 14.55 7.35 9.97
CA CYS A 33 13.98 7.98 8.78
C CYS A 33 12.45 7.96 8.81
N PHE A 34 11.86 6.83 9.24
CA PHE A 34 10.42 6.71 9.39
C PHE A 34 9.89 7.68 10.45
N TRP A 35 10.54 7.75 11.63
CA TRP A 35 10.17 8.66 12.70
C TRP A 35 10.19 10.12 12.23
N PHE A 36 11.26 10.56 11.57
CA PHE A 36 11.34 11.92 11.00
C PHE A 36 10.22 12.20 10.02
N THR A 37 9.96 11.27 9.10
CA THR A 37 8.90 11.44 8.09
C THR A 37 7.51 11.64 8.73
N LYS A 38 7.25 10.98 9.86
CA LYS A 38 5.96 11.05 10.55
C LYS A 38 5.84 12.22 11.53
N LYS A 39 6.91 12.54 12.25
CA LYS A 39 6.91 13.65 13.24
C LYS A 39 7.01 15.03 12.58
N PHE A 40 7.68 15.11 11.44
CA PHE A 40 7.87 16.35 10.70
C PHE A 40 7.38 16.22 9.26
N PRO A 41 6.08 16.01 9.05
CA PRO A 41 5.53 15.93 7.71
C PRO A 41 5.72 17.30 7.02
N ILE A 42 6.52 17.32 5.97
CA ILE A 42 6.63 18.49 5.09
C ILE A 42 5.35 18.49 4.26
N LYS A 43 4.44 19.42 4.60
CA LYS A 43 3.19 19.59 3.85
C LYS A 43 3.53 20.03 2.43
N ASP A 44 2.94 19.34 1.50
CA ASP A 44 2.77 19.67 0.10
C ASP A 44 3.94 19.49 -0.86
N LYS A 45 5.19 19.57 -0.50
CA LYS A 45 6.31 19.18 -1.40
C LYS A 45 7.61 19.04 -0.62
N HIS A 46 8.24 17.91 -0.70
CA HIS A 46 9.65 17.80 -0.35
C HIS A 46 10.43 18.67 -1.34
N PRO A 47 11.29 19.61 -0.89
CA PRO A 47 11.98 20.55 -1.77
C PRO A 47 12.83 19.89 -2.86
N PHE A 48 13.16 18.61 -2.68
CA PHE A 48 13.99 17.82 -3.60
C PHE A 48 13.23 16.61 -4.19
N SER A 49 11.91 16.50 -3.98
CA SER A 49 11.15 15.40 -4.55
C SER A 49 10.86 15.65 -6.03
N SER A 50 11.14 14.65 -6.86
CA SER A 50 10.61 14.64 -8.22
C SER A 50 9.12 14.31 -8.19
N PRO A 51 8.28 15.00 -8.98
CA PRO A 51 6.88 14.61 -9.11
C PRO A 51 6.80 13.17 -9.66
N MET A 52 5.94 12.37 -9.05
CA MET A 52 5.64 11.04 -9.59
C MET A 52 5.08 11.20 -11.01
N ALA A 53 5.57 10.40 -11.95
CA ALA A 53 5.09 10.44 -13.32
C ALA A 53 3.58 10.17 -13.35
N GLY A 54 2.79 11.10 -13.89
CA GLY A 54 1.33 11.02 -13.94
C GLY A 54 0.83 9.77 -14.66
N ILE A 55 1.63 9.19 -15.55
CA ILE A 55 1.32 7.95 -16.24
C ILE A 55 1.06 6.77 -15.29
N LEU A 56 1.77 6.70 -14.16
CA LEU A 56 1.61 5.61 -13.20
C LEU A 56 0.25 5.67 -12.50
N SER A 57 -0.21 6.86 -12.12
CA SER A 57 -1.53 7.03 -11.50
C SER A 57 -2.68 6.80 -12.49
N ILE A 58 -2.46 7.15 -13.76
CA ILE A 58 -3.44 6.90 -14.83
C ILE A 58 -3.52 5.39 -15.11
N ALA A 59 -2.39 4.69 -15.19
CA ALA A 59 -2.35 3.25 -15.40
C ALA A 59 -3.05 2.49 -14.25
N ASP A 60 -2.75 2.84 -13.00
CA ASP A 60 -3.40 2.27 -11.81
C ASP A 60 -4.92 2.46 -11.84
N LYS A 61 -5.37 3.68 -12.13
CA LYS A 61 -6.79 3.96 -12.27
C LYS A 61 -7.44 3.17 -13.40
N TYR A 62 -6.80 3.13 -14.57
CA TYR A 62 -7.32 2.42 -15.73
C TYR A 62 -7.52 0.94 -15.45
N VAL A 63 -6.57 0.30 -14.78
CA VAL A 63 -6.66 -1.11 -14.39
C VAL A 63 -7.84 -1.36 -13.45
N LYS A 64 -8.00 -0.54 -12.42
CA LYS A 64 -9.10 -0.64 -11.47
C LYS A 64 -10.46 -0.44 -12.15
N ASP A 65 -10.58 0.59 -12.98
CA ASP A 65 -11.79 0.89 -13.74
C ASP A 65 -12.13 -0.27 -14.72
N LEU A 66 -11.13 -0.92 -15.32
CA LEU A 66 -11.31 -2.05 -16.21
C LEU A 66 -11.89 -3.27 -15.49
N VAL A 67 -11.37 -3.61 -14.32
CA VAL A 67 -11.90 -4.71 -13.51
C VAL A 67 -13.32 -4.42 -13.05
N GLU A 68 -13.55 -3.22 -12.53
CA GLU A 68 -14.90 -2.78 -12.11
C GLU A 68 -15.89 -2.85 -13.27
N TRP A 69 -15.51 -2.36 -14.46
CA TRP A 69 -16.35 -2.46 -15.66
C TRP A 69 -16.68 -3.91 -16.02
N HIS A 70 -15.70 -4.82 -15.98
CA HIS A 70 -15.92 -6.23 -16.27
C HIS A 70 -16.95 -6.85 -15.34
N VAL A 71 -16.84 -6.59 -14.04
CA VAL A 71 -17.78 -7.15 -13.06
C VAL A 71 -19.16 -6.53 -13.21
N GLN A 72 -19.25 -5.22 -13.41
CA GLN A 72 -20.55 -4.55 -13.59
C GLN A 72 -21.27 -5.01 -14.86
N LYS A 73 -20.55 -5.27 -15.96
CA LYS A 73 -21.15 -5.65 -17.25
C LYS A 73 -21.37 -7.13 -17.42
N LEU A 74 -20.46 -7.95 -16.90
CA LEU A 74 -20.43 -9.40 -17.14
C LEU A 74 -20.78 -10.20 -15.87
N ASN A 75 -20.98 -9.54 -14.74
CA ASN A 75 -21.23 -10.12 -13.40
C ASN A 75 -20.20 -11.22 -13.04
N ARG A 76 -18.95 -11.03 -13.46
CA ARG A 76 -17.84 -11.94 -13.18
C ARG A 76 -16.50 -11.21 -13.24
N LEU A 77 -15.51 -11.74 -12.57
CA LEU A 77 -14.14 -11.26 -12.72
C LEU A 77 -13.63 -11.49 -14.15
N PRO A 78 -12.70 -10.64 -14.63
CA PRO A 78 -12.00 -10.90 -15.88
C PRO A 78 -11.34 -12.29 -15.88
N THR A 79 -11.43 -13.00 -16.99
CA THR A 79 -10.93 -14.40 -17.10
C THR A 79 -9.45 -14.53 -16.78
N TRP A 80 -8.67 -13.51 -17.06
CA TRP A 80 -7.23 -13.48 -16.79
C TRP A 80 -6.87 -13.34 -15.29
N ILE A 81 -7.79 -12.85 -14.43
CA ILE A 81 -7.67 -12.95 -12.96
C ILE A 81 -8.34 -14.25 -12.48
N LEU A 82 -9.57 -14.50 -12.92
CA LEU A 82 -10.42 -15.59 -12.46
C LEU A 82 -9.74 -16.95 -12.56
N ASN A 83 -9.14 -17.27 -13.72
CA ASN A 83 -8.48 -18.55 -13.94
C ASN A 83 -7.28 -18.76 -12.98
N GLN A 84 -6.55 -17.72 -12.67
CA GLN A 84 -5.44 -17.79 -11.75
C GLN A 84 -5.91 -17.91 -10.30
N LEU A 85 -6.95 -17.17 -9.89
CA LEU A 85 -7.54 -17.29 -8.55
C LEU A 85 -8.08 -18.70 -8.31
N LYS A 86 -8.82 -19.29 -9.26
CA LYS A 86 -9.32 -20.65 -9.16
C LYS A 86 -8.20 -21.71 -9.04
N LYS A 87 -7.05 -21.45 -9.69
CA LYS A 87 -5.87 -22.31 -9.56
C LYS A 87 -5.26 -22.26 -8.17
N PHE A 88 -5.15 -21.08 -7.57
CA PHE A 88 -4.55 -20.89 -6.25
C PHE A 88 -5.50 -21.16 -5.08
N TYR A 89 -6.81 -20.95 -5.30
CA TYR A 89 -7.86 -21.10 -4.30
C TYR A 89 -8.99 -21.99 -4.83
N PRO A 90 -8.70 -23.29 -5.13
CA PRO A 90 -9.68 -24.20 -5.77
C PRO A 90 -10.90 -24.51 -4.92
N HIS A 91 -10.84 -24.19 -3.63
CA HIS A 91 -11.92 -24.40 -2.66
C HIS A 91 -12.90 -23.22 -2.56
N LEU A 92 -12.62 -22.09 -3.23
CA LEU A 92 -13.46 -20.90 -3.23
C LEU A 92 -14.28 -20.79 -4.54
N ASP A 93 -15.56 -20.46 -4.41
CA ASP A 93 -16.47 -20.31 -5.54
C ASP A 93 -16.43 -18.88 -6.12
N PHE A 94 -15.51 -18.64 -7.04
CA PHE A 94 -15.37 -17.36 -7.76
C PHE A 94 -16.40 -17.17 -8.88
N ASP A 95 -17.32 -18.11 -9.13
CA ASP A 95 -18.38 -17.92 -10.14
C ASP A 95 -19.60 -17.20 -9.55
N ASN A 96 -19.82 -17.31 -8.23
CA ASN A 96 -20.94 -16.68 -7.52
C ASN A 96 -20.42 -15.62 -6.54
N ILE A 97 -20.00 -14.49 -7.07
CA ILE A 97 -19.39 -13.42 -6.30
C ILE A 97 -20.14 -12.09 -6.45
N ARG A 98 -19.94 -11.23 -5.47
CA ARG A 98 -20.32 -9.82 -5.52
C ARG A 98 -19.11 -8.93 -5.22
N LEU A 99 -18.90 -7.88 -6.00
CA LEU A 99 -17.94 -6.84 -5.64
C LEU A 99 -18.53 -5.91 -4.58
N ILE A 100 -17.78 -5.71 -3.52
CA ILE A 100 -18.11 -4.74 -2.47
C ILE A 100 -17.29 -3.50 -2.71
N LYS A 101 -17.96 -2.35 -2.83
CA LYS A 101 -17.26 -1.07 -2.96
C LYS A 101 -16.45 -0.78 -1.70
N PRO A 102 -15.11 -0.69 -1.80
CA PRO A 102 -14.28 -0.46 -0.63
C PRO A 102 -14.53 0.92 -0.02
N THR A 103 -14.63 0.95 1.30
CA THR A 103 -14.69 2.17 2.11
C THR A 103 -13.49 2.23 3.04
N SER A 104 -13.22 3.38 3.62
CA SER A 104 -12.16 3.49 4.63
C SER A 104 -12.63 2.89 5.95
N TRP A 105 -11.82 1.99 6.50
CA TRP A 105 -12.06 1.35 7.79
C TRP A 105 -11.07 1.87 8.83
N GLN A 106 -11.51 1.88 10.08
CA GLN A 106 -10.73 2.42 11.18
C GLN A 106 -10.91 1.56 12.41
N VAL A 107 -9.80 1.15 13.01
CA VAL A 107 -9.76 0.42 14.27
C VAL A 107 -8.79 1.12 15.24
N PHE A 108 -9.25 1.33 16.46
CA PHE A 108 -8.43 1.90 17.53
C PHE A 108 -7.67 0.78 18.25
N LEU A 109 -6.38 0.98 18.43
CA LEU A 109 -5.46 0.08 19.09
C LEU A 109 -4.87 0.77 20.35
N PHE A 110 -4.33 -0.03 21.24
CA PHE A 110 -3.57 0.43 22.40
C PHE A 110 -4.36 1.46 23.23
N ASN A 111 -5.56 1.06 23.67
CA ASN A 111 -6.50 1.91 24.43
C ASN A 111 -6.80 3.26 23.74
N GLY A 112 -6.84 3.27 22.43
CA GLY A 112 -7.16 4.45 21.63
C GLY A 112 -5.97 5.34 21.29
N ALA A 113 -4.76 5.00 21.74
CA ALA A 113 -3.55 5.78 21.44
C ALA A 113 -3.09 5.69 19.98
N CYS A 114 -3.44 4.61 19.30
CA CYS A 114 -3.13 4.39 17.89
C CYS A 114 -4.40 4.13 17.09
N LEU A 115 -4.44 4.67 15.86
CA LEU A 115 -5.50 4.44 14.89
C LEU A 115 -4.92 3.74 13.68
N LEU A 116 -5.33 2.51 13.40
CA LEU A 116 -5.09 1.87 12.11
C LEU A 116 -6.25 2.23 11.16
N SER A 117 -5.92 2.83 10.03
CA SER A 117 -6.92 3.27 9.04
C SER A 117 -6.49 2.94 7.62
N GLY A 118 -7.39 2.34 6.84
CA GLY A 118 -7.10 1.99 5.46
C GLY A 118 -8.32 1.68 4.62
N LYS A 119 -8.09 1.60 3.31
CA LYS A 119 -9.08 1.26 2.29
C LYS A 119 -8.43 0.26 1.34
N ALA A 120 -9.04 -0.93 1.20
CA ALA A 120 -8.61 -1.93 0.23
C ALA A 120 -8.87 -1.47 -1.21
N ASP A 121 -8.17 -2.06 -2.19
CA ASP A 121 -8.42 -1.76 -3.60
C ASP A 121 -9.68 -2.46 -4.09
N GLU A 122 -9.81 -3.77 -3.80
CA GLU A 122 -10.95 -4.57 -4.25
C GLU A 122 -11.36 -5.57 -3.18
N ILE A 123 -12.68 -5.79 -3.06
CA ILE A 123 -13.27 -6.75 -2.13
C ILE A 123 -14.28 -7.60 -2.87
N ILE A 124 -14.08 -8.89 -2.82
CA ILE A 124 -15.00 -9.91 -3.33
C ILE A 124 -15.75 -10.50 -2.15
N GLU A 125 -17.07 -10.51 -2.20
CA GLU A 125 -17.91 -11.21 -1.24
C GLU A 125 -18.47 -12.49 -1.89
N PHE A 126 -18.30 -13.61 -1.19
CA PHE A 126 -18.88 -14.89 -1.59
C PHE A 126 -20.32 -15.04 -1.08
N SER A 127 -21.03 -16.05 -1.56
CA SER A 127 -22.43 -16.32 -1.20
C SER A 127 -22.65 -16.63 0.28
N ASP A 128 -21.63 -17.12 0.99
CA ASP A 128 -21.63 -17.34 2.43
C ASP A 128 -21.35 -16.07 3.26
N GLY A 129 -21.13 -14.94 2.61
CA GLY A 129 -20.81 -13.66 3.23
C GLY A 129 -19.33 -13.48 3.61
N SER A 130 -18.48 -14.48 3.34
CA SER A 130 -17.04 -14.33 3.52
C SER A 130 -16.41 -13.45 2.44
N TRP A 131 -15.24 -12.88 2.74
CA TRP A 131 -14.57 -11.91 1.88
C TRP A 131 -13.21 -12.39 1.40
N PHE A 132 -12.89 -12.00 0.17
CA PHE A 132 -11.57 -12.12 -0.42
C PHE A 132 -11.08 -10.72 -0.80
N ILE A 133 -9.85 -10.37 -0.43
CA ILE A 133 -9.30 -9.03 -0.65
C ILE A 133 -8.19 -9.09 -1.68
N ILE A 134 -8.26 -8.19 -2.67
CA ILE A 134 -7.25 -8.01 -3.70
C ILE A 134 -6.64 -6.62 -3.57
N ASP A 135 -5.34 -6.54 -3.80
CA ASP A 135 -4.60 -5.29 -3.94
C ASP A 135 -3.85 -5.30 -5.29
N TYR A 136 -4.04 -4.24 -6.07
CA TYR A 136 -3.48 -4.13 -7.41
C TYR A 136 -2.12 -3.44 -7.39
N LYS A 137 -1.18 -3.98 -8.15
CA LYS A 137 0.17 -3.42 -8.28
C LYS A 137 0.51 -3.20 -9.76
N THR A 138 0.64 -1.95 -10.17
CA THR A 138 1.11 -1.60 -11.52
C THR A 138 2.63 -1.56 -11.50
N ALA A 139 3.25 -2.73 -11.61
CA ALA A 139 4.70 -2.91 -11.53
C ALA A 139 5.12 -4.22 -12.21
N ALA A 140 6.33 -4.24 -12.76
CA ALA A 140 6.94 -5.45 -13.29
C ALA A 140 7.30 -6.43 -12.17
N LEU A 141 7.10 -7.74 -12.41
CA LEU A 141 7.46 -8.81 -11.48
C LEU A 141 8.97 -9.09 -11.54
N THR A 142 9.76 -8.17 -10.97
CA THR A 142 11.23 -8.28 -10.86
C THR A 142 11.66 -8.83 -9.51
N GLU A 143 12.94 -9.20 -9.38
CA GLU A 143 13.52 -9.59 -8.09
C GLU A 143 13.42 -8.46 -7.04
N SER A 144 13.61 -7.21 -7.46
CA SER A 144 13.44 -6.04 -6.58
C SER A 144 12.00 -5.90 -6.09
N GLN A 145 11.00 -6.16 -6.93
CA GLN A 145 9.59 -6.21 -6.52
C GLN A 145 9.30 -7.41 -5.60
N ALA A 146 9.99 -8.54 -5.80
CA ALA A 146 9.86 -9.68 -4.89
C ALA A 146 10.30 -9.34 -3.45
N LYS A 147 11.29 -8.48 -3.27
CA LYS A 147 11.72 -8.00 -1.94
C LYS A 147 10.65 -7.15 -1.22
N LEU A 148 9.72 -6.55 -1.96
CA LEU A 148 8.61 -5.78 -1.40
C LEU A 148 7.40 -6.65 -0.99
N ARG A 149 7.39 -7.95 -1.35
CA ARG A 149 6.26 -8.86 -1.02
C ARG A 149 5.94 -8.94 0.47
N PRO A 150 6.91 -9.00 1.41
CA PRO A 150 6.60 -9.00 2.84
C PRO A 150 5.79 -7.76 3.25
N HIS A 151 6.18 -6.58 2.74
CA HIS A 151 5.49 -5.32 2.96
C HIS A 151 4.05 -5.34 2.40
N TYR A 152 3.87 -5.81 1.17
CA TYR A 152 2.53 -5.91 0.57
C TYR A 152 1.67 -6.99 1.24
N SER A 153 2.29 -8.08 1.71
CA SER A 153 1.59 -9.08 2.52
C SER A 153 1.06 -8.47 3.82
N ALA A 154 1.84 -7.66 4.50
CA ALA A 154 1.40 -6.95 5.70
C ALA A 154 0.26 -5.97 5.39
N GLN A 155 0.32 -5.26 4.28
CA GLN A 155 -0.73 -4.36 3.82
C GLN A 155 -2.07 -5.10 3.65
N LEU A 156 -2.08 -6.23 2.95
CA LEU A 156 -3.27 -7.03 2.72
C LEU A 156 -3.82 -7.64 4.01
N ASN A 157 -2.95 -8.16 4.87
CA ASN A 157 -3.34 -8.69 6.17
C ASN A 157 -3.90 -7.60 7.10
N ALA A 158 -3.40 -6.37 7.00
CA ALA A 158 -4.01 -5.24 7.73
C ALA A 158 -5.41 -4.91 7.23
N TYR A 159 -5.69 -5.04 5.92
CA TYR A 159 -7.07 -4.90 5.43
C TYR A 159 -7.96 -6.03 5.95
N ALA A 160 -7.48 -7.27 5.98
CA ALA A 160 -8.21 -8.40 6.56
C ALA A 160 -8.50 -8.17 8.05
N TYR A 161 -7.51 -7.71 8.81
CA TYR A 161 -7.66 -7.34 10.21
C TYR A 161 -8.75 -6.26 10.41
N LEU A 162 -8.71 -5.19 9.61
CA LEU A 162 -9.70 -4.12 9.66
C LEU A 162 -11.11 -4.63 9.34
N ALA A 163 -11.26 -5.50 8.34
CA ALA A 163 -12.53 -6.12 7.98
C ALA A 163 -13.07 -6.99 9.12
N ASN A 164 -12.23 -7.86 9.68
CA ASN A 164 -12.60 -8.74 10.78
C ASN A 164 -13.02 -7.95 12.04
N LYS A 165 -12.22 -6.96 12.45
CA LYS A 165 -12.46 -6.22 13.71
C LYS A 165 -13.57 -5.18 13.61
N LYS A 166 -13.77 -4.56 12.44
CA LYS A 166 -14.73 -3.47 12.27
C LYS A 166 -16.08 -3.93 11.76
N LEU A 167 -16.11 -4.93 10.88
CA LEU A 167 -17.30 -5.34 10.16
C LEU A 167 -17.72 -6.78 10.48
N GLU A 168 -16.94 -7.48 11.31
CA GLU A 168 -17.16 -8.90 11.66
C GLU A 168 -17.28 -9.79 10.40
N LYS A 169 -16.56 -9.41 9.33
CA LYS A 169 -16.57 -10.14 8.06
C LYS A 169 -15.38 -11.09 8.02
N PRO A 170 -15.61 -12.40 7.90
CA PRO A 170 -14.53 -13.36 7.78
C PRO A 170 -13.82 -13.20 6.44
N VAL A 171 -12.52 -12.93 6.47
CA VAL A 171 -11.69 -12.91 5.27
C VAL A 171 -11.07 -14.30 5.07
N VAL A 172 -11.29 -14.89 3.90
CA VAL A 172 -10.90 -16.28 3.59
C VAL A 172 -9.74 -16.37 2.60
N GLY A 173 -9.31 -15.24 2.03
CA GLY A 173 -8.17 -15.23 1.14
C GLY A 173 -7.71 -13.83 0.75
N LEU A 174 -6.46 -13.74 0.31
CA LEU A 174 -5.77 -12.51 -0.05
C LEU A 174 -4.95 -12.71 -1.33
N ALA A 175 -4.95 -11.77 -2.25
CA ALA A 175 -4.06 -11.83 -3.40
C ALA A 175 -3.55 -10.44 -3.80
N LEU A 176 -2.31 -10.41 -4.29
CA LEU A 176 -1.80 -9.32 -5.11
C LEU A 176 -2.08 -9.63 -6.58
N VAL A 177 -2.49 -8.63 -7.33
CA VAL A 177 -2.58 -8.74 -8.78
C VAL A 177 -1.62 -7.73 -9.39
N TYR A 178 -0.54 -8.23 -9.96
CA TYR A 178 0.43 -7.43 -10.67
C TYR A 178 -0.01 -7.22 -12.11
N PHE A 179 0.04 -5.99 -12.56
CA PHE A 179 -0.06 -5.62 -13.96
C PHE A 179 1.33 -5.28 -14.47
N ASP A 180 2.01 -6.34 -14.94
CA ASP A 180 3.36 -6.23 -15.49
C ASP A 180 3.29 -5.60 -16.87
N PRO A 181 3.92 -4.42 -17.10
CA PRO A 181 3.97 -3.83 -18.43
C PRO A 181 4.65 -4.78 -19.41
N GLU A 182 3.94 -5.14 -20.47
CA GLU A 182 4.48 -6.03 -21.48
C GLU A 182 5.30 -5.24 -22.50
N TYR A 183 6.62 -5.45 -22.49
CA TYR A 183 7.50 -4.97 -23.54
C TYR A 183 7.59 -6.00 -24.66
N LYS A 184 6.80 -5.79 -25.73
CA LYS A 184 6.92 -6.58 -26.97
C LYS A 184 7.86 -5.89 -27.95
N ASN A 185 8.54 -6.70 -28.77
CA ASN A 185 9.36 -6.19 -29.86
C ASN A 185 8.51 -5.29 -30.78
N LEU A 186 9.03 -4.16 -31.19
CA LEU A 186 8.35 -3.17 -32.07
C LEU A 186 7.82 -3.74 -33.39
N ASN A 187 8.17 -4.99 -33.74
CA ASN A 187 7.68 -5.72 -34.88
C ASN A 187 6.32 -6.41 -34.66
N ASP A 188 5.77 -6.36 -33.45
CA ASP A 188 4.47 -6.94 -33.15
C ASP A 188 3.36 -5.99 -33.60
N GLU A 189 2.65 -6.35 -34.67
CA GLU A 189 1.60 -5.52 -35.28
C GLU A 189 0.45 -5.17 -34.32
N VAL A 190 0.29 -5.93 -33.26
CA VAL A 190 -0.76 -5.72 -32.24
C VAL A 190 -0.54 -4.42 -31.45
N ILE A 191 0.71 -3.95 -31.33
CA ILE A 191 1.04 -2.75 -30.53
C ILE A 191 0.83 -1.46 -31.34
N LEU A 192 0.95 -1.52 -32.68
CA LEU A 192 0.81 -0.37 -33.56
C LEU A 192 -0.61 -0.29 -34.12
N HIS A 193 -1.48 0.51 -33.54
CA HIS A 193 -2.74 0.91 -34.17
C HIS A 193 -2.44 1.90 -35.31
N ARG A 194 -2.10 1.36 -36.47
CA ARG A 194 -1.60 2.13 -37.65
C ARG A 194 -2.62 3.13 -38.22
N THR A 195 -3.91 2.99 -37.88
CA THR A 195 -4.98 3.79 -38.50
C THR A 195 -5.23 5.14 -37.85
N LYS A 196 -4.73 5.36 -36.61
CA LYS A 196 -5.00 6.60 -35.85
C LYS A 196 -3.76 7.30 -35.29
N GLY A 197 -2.55 6.80 -35.57
CA GLY A 197 -1.33 7.33 -34.96
C GLY A 197 -1.22 7.08 -33.46
N GLU A 198 -2.00 6.12 -32.94
CA GLU A 198 -2.02 5.70 -31.55
C GLU A 198 -1.18 4.43 -31.38
N PHE A 199 -0.65 4.20 -30.17
CA PHE A 199 -0.05 2.93 -29.80
C PHE A 199 -0.74 2.37 -28.55
N LEU A 200 -0.80 1.04 -28.45
CA LEU A 200 -1.36 0.35 -27.29
C LEU A 200 -0.25 -0.10 -26.35
N PHE A 201 -0.47 0.09 -25.08
CA PHE A 201 0.40 -0.39 -24.03
C PHE A 201 -0.25 -1.59 -23.34
N GLY A 202 0.40 -2.75 -23.44
CA GLY A 202 -0.11 -4.01 -22.91
C GLY A 202 0.35 -4.26 -21.47
N PHE A 203 -0.45 -5.02 -20.72
CA PHE A 203 -0.11 -5.51 -19.39
C PHE A 203 -0.38 -7.01 -19.30
N ASN A 204 0.53 -7.73 -18.65
CA ASN A 204 0.34 -9.13 -18.28
C ASN A 204 -0.11 -9.21 -16.82
N PRO A 205 -1.37 -9.52 -16.54
CA PRO A 205 -1.84 -9.67 -15.17
C PRO A 205 -1.34 -10.99 -14.58
N THR A 206 -0.73 -10.90 -13.40
CA THR A 206 -0.27 -12.06 -12.64
C THR A 206 -0.79 -12.02 -11.22
N VAL A 207 -1.50 -13.07 -10.82
CA VAL A 207 -2.00 -13.24 -9.45
C VAL A 207 -0.91 -13.87 -8.59
N VAL A 208 -0.62 -13.25 -7.47
CA VAL A 208 0.29 -13.76 -6.44
C VAL A 208 -0.52 -14.00 -5.17
N PRO A 209 -0.71 -15.26 -4.74
CA PRO A 209 -1.43 -15.55 -3.51
C PRO A 209 -0.67 -15.03 -2.31
N VAL A 210 -1.40 -14.51 -1.33
CA VAL A 210 -0.85 -14.01 -0.07
C VAL A 210 -1.41 -14.83 1.08
N LYS A 211 -0.51 -15.29 1.95
CA LYS A 211 -0.91 -16.03 3.15
C LYS A 211 -1.69 -15.13 4.09
N LEU A 212 -2.86 -15.60 4.51
CA LEU A 212 -3.63 -14.96 5.58
C LEU A 212 -2.95 -15.27 6.92
N MET A 213 -2.60 -14.21 7.64
CA MET A 213 -1.99 -14.26 8.97
C MET A 213 -3.06 -14.02 10.04
N ASP A 214 -2.77 -14.40 11.27
CA ASP A 214 -3.65 -14.12 12.39
C ASP A 214 -3.66 -12.63 12.77
N ASN A 215 -4.63 -12.25 13.60
CA ASN A 215 -4.77 -10.87 14.05
C ASN A 215 -3.59 -10.41 14.91
N GLU A 216 -3.01 -11.31 15.69
CA GLU A 216 -1.87 -11.03 16.57
C GLU A 216 -0.65 -10.59 15.76
N TRP A 217 -0.40 -11.23 14.62
CA TRP A 217 0.70 -10.83 13.73
C TRP A 217 0.55 -9.38 13.26
N VAL A 218 -0.66 -8.96 12.89
CA VAL A 218 -0.93 -7.57 12.47
C VAL A 218 -0.78 -6.61 13.66
N GLU A 219 -1.30 -6.99 14.83
CA GLU A 219 -1.20 -6.18 16.05
C GLU A 219 0.27 -5.99 16.46
N ASN A 220 1.12 -7.01 16.33
CA ASN A 220 2.56 -6.92 16.60
C ASN A 220 3.27 -5.94 15.67
N LEU A 221 2.92 -5.93 14.37
CA LEU A 221 3.44 -4.92 13.43
C LEU A 221 2.98 -3.51 13.80
N CYS A 222 1.71 -3.36 14.17
CA CYS A 222 1.21 -2.08 14.66
C CYS A 222 1.92 -1.63 15.93
N GLN A 223 2.22 -2.56 16.86
CA GLN A 223 2.94 -2.28 18.10
C GLN A 223 4.36 -1.76 17.83
N THR A 224 5.09 -2.45 16.93
CA THR A 224 6.43 -2.02 16.52
C THR A 224 6.43 -0.58 16.00
N MET A 225 5.47 -0.25 15.11
CA MET A 225 5.37 1.09 14.54
C MET A 225 4.92 2.13 15.58
N PHE A 226 4.01 1.74 16.47
CA PHE A 226 3.54 2.59 17.57
C PHE A 226 4.68 2.94 18.53
N GLU A 227 5.51 1.96 18.91
CA GLU A 227 6.67 2.18 19.78
C GLU A 227 7.65 3.18 19.17
N ILE A 228 8.02 3.01 17.89
CA ILE A 228 8.89 3.96 17.19
C ILE A 228 8.32 5.38 17.22
N LEU A 229 7.03 5.53 16.96
CA LEU A 229 6.39 6.84 16.88
C LEU A 229 6.05 7.45 18.25
N SER A 230 6.04 6.65 19.30
CA SER A 230 5.83 7.12 20.66
C SER A 230 7.07 7.77 21.28
N LEU A 231 8.23 7.58 20.68
CA LEU A 231 9.47 8.19 21.15
C LEU A 231 9.43 9.72 21.01
N ASP A 232 9.90 10.41 22.03
CA ASP A 232 10.05 11.88 21.99
C ASP A 232 11.28 12.31 21.18
N LEU A 233 12.31 11.48 21.15
CA LEU A 233 13.53 11.67 20.38
C LEU A 233 13.63 10.66 19.25
N PRO A 234 14.30 10.99 18.14
CA PRO A 234 14.47 10.05 17.04
C PRO A 234 15.26 8.81 17.50
N PRO A 235 14.81 7.61 17.14
CA PRO A 235 15.54 6.39 17.45
C PRO A 235 16.87 6.33 16.70
N GLU A 236 17.69 5.36 17.05
CA GLU A 236 18.89 5.07 16.25
C GLU A 236 18.53 4.72 14.82
N GLY A 237 19.33 5.24 13.89
CA GLY A 237 19.19 4.91 12.47
C GLY A 237 19.72 3.51 12.17
N LYS A 238 19.22 2.91 11.10
CA LYS A 238 19.81 1.70 10.58
C LYS A 238 21.27 1.98 10.15
N SER A 239 22.17 1.06 10.44
CA SER A 239 23.57 1.12 9.97
C SER A 239 23.59 1.28 8.44
N ASN A 240 24.42 2.20 7.95
CA ASN A 240 24.57 2.54 6.53
C ASN A 240 23.27 2.97 5.81
N CYS A 241 22.32 3.53 6.53
CA CYS A 241 21.09 4.05 5.91
C CYS A 241 21.42 5.24 5.00
N GLU A 242 21.14 5.09 3.71
CA GLU A 242 21.33 6.16 2.71
C GLU A 242 20.60 7.45 3.10
N GLY A 243 19.35 7.35 3.55
CA GLY A 243 18.55 8.51 3.96
C GLY A 243 19.13 9.25 5.15
N CYS A 244 19.67 8.53 6.14
CA CYS A 244 20.35 9.17 7.28
C CYS A 244 21.65 9.83 6.85
N ASN A 245 22.44 9.19 6.01
CA ASN A 245 23.71 9.73 5.51
C ASN A 245 23.45 10.98 4.64
N LEU A 246 22.49 10.91 3.73
CA LEU A 246 22.12 12.03 2.89
C LEU A 246 21.64 13.25 3.72
N LEU A 247 20.80 13.01 4.73
CA LEU A 247 20.35 14.06 5.65
C LEU A 247 21.54 14.70 6.36
N GLN A 248 22.47 13.90 6.87
CA GLN A 248 23.67 14.40 7.57
C GLN A 248 24.57 15.22 6.64
N ASP A 249 24.77 14.74 5.42
CA ASP A 249 25.58 15.44 4.41
C ASP A 249 24.96 16.81 4.05
N TRP A 250 23.63 16.86 3.91
CA TRP A 250 22.91 18.12 3.67
C TRP A 250 23.06 19.08 4.85
N LEU A 251 22.86 18.61 6.08
CA LEU A 251 23.03 19.43 7.28
C LEU A 251 24.45 19.98 7.38
N ASN A 252 25.46 19.17 7.14
CA ASN A 252 26.87 19.62 7.14
C ASN A 252 27.13 20.69 6.07
N LYS A 253 26.65 20.49 4.85
CA LYS A 253 26.80 21.48 3.76
C LYS A 253 26.10 22.79 4.07
N ILE A 254 24.85 22.73 4.56
CA ILE A 254 24.11 23.92 4.93
C ILE A 254 24.82 24.67 6.06
N SER A 255 25.23 23.98 7.11
CA SER A 255 25.91 24.57 8.26
C SER A 255 27.22 25.25 7.86
N SER A 256 28.01 24.64 6.98
CA SER A 256 29.24 25.24 6.46
C SER A 256 28.95 26.49 5.59
N TYR A 257 27.86 26.49 4.83
CA TYR A 257 27.48 27.60 3.97
C TYR A 257 26.99 28.83 4.76
N ILE A 258 26.23 28.61 5.83
CA ILE A 258 25.67 29.68 6.67
C ILE A 258 26.55 30.05 7.85
N GLY A 259 27.75 29.46 7.97
CA GLY A 259 28.73 29.82 9.00
C GLY A 259 28.33 29.43 10.42
N LEU A 260 27.51 28.39 10.59
CA LEU A 260 27.04 27.88 11.88
C LEU A 260 27.97 26.80 12.49
N ILE A 261 29.10 26.48 11.83
CA ILE A 261 30.14 25.56 12.34
C ILE A 261 31.50 26.25 12.21
#